data_bb4c441963eade7db412c805e9d60440
#
_entry.id   bb4c441963eade7db412c805e9d60440
#
_cell.length_a   1.000
_cell.length_b   1.000
_cell.length_c   1.000
_cell.angle_alpha   90.00
_cell.angle_beta   90.00
_cell.angle_gamma   90.00
#
_symmetry.space_group_name_H-M   'P 1'
#
loop_
_entity.id
_entity.type
_entity.pdbx_description
1 polymer ?
#
loop_
_entity_poly.entity_id
_entity_poly.type
_entity_poly.pdbx_seq_one_letter_code
_entity_poly.pdbx_strand_id
1 'polypeptide(L)'
;MSWRRLNLAVVVALLAVACGGSAAAPSPAPEKAKCASKSVKIAVPVTPPNVVHIPPFVALDLGYFKDENLTVELPRFEGGVGAFRAMASGSVDMAGTSSEPFILASAQGADVKAVYTYAPNVDVSFVVGPRVQSPADLKGKKIGIQEPNGFADTMSRLVLKKYGISPGDVQFVQTTTAGRVTQLVAGTVDTGVLHIDQTLTIQKQSPGIHVLANLWDVVSNYQYSLWVVSGSTLKSDPAPVECMVRALMRADRALYDPTQKDRMIDIMVKYTKENRDVVAQTYDLLLKAKAWPQNEGIPRANVEGTIKSLKDTSQLTTDVKFDQVVDLGIARKVVQELGKVKDFPY
;
A
#
# COMPACT_ATOMS: atom_id res chain seq x y z
N MET A 1 77.25 -74.52 3.39
CA MET A 1 76.41 -74.82 4.57
C MET A 1 76.15 -73.54 5.27
N SER A 2 74.90 -73.24 5.59
CA SER A 2 74.24 -72.25 6.41
C SER A 2 73.31 -71.26 5.64
N TRP A 3 72.07 -71.55 5.83
CA TRP A 3 70.98 -70.78 5.34
C TRP A 3 70.79 -69.49 6.17
N ARG A 4 70.62 -68.36 5.50
CA ARG A 4 70.10 -67.16 6.13
C ARG A 4 68.75 -66.83 5.48
N ARG A 5 67.75 -66.87 6.30
CA ARG A 5 66.33 -66.47 5.96
C ARG A 5 66.24 -64.97 5.80
N LEU A 6 65.70 -64.53 4.64
CA LEU A 6 65.39 -63.16 4.41
C LEU A 6 63.86 -62.93 4.75
N ASN A 7 63.62 -62.16 5.77
CA ASN A 7 62.28 -61.76 6.11
C ASN A 7 61.87 -60.57 5.21
N LEU A 8 60.86 -60.82 4.40
CA LEU A 8 60.20 -59.76 3.58
C LEU A 8 59.08 -59.15 4.41
N ALA A 9 59.27 -57.91 4.85
CA ALA A 9 58.20 -57.12 5.51
C ALA A 9 57.33 -56.46 4.41
N VAL A 10 56.11 -56.92 4.31
CA VAL A 10 55.11 -56.31 3.45
C VAL A 10 54.51 -55.10 4.19
N VAL A 11 54.79 -53.89 3.71
CA VAL A 11 54.17 -52.66 4.19
C VAL A 11 52.82 -52.47 3.41
N VAL A 12 51.73 -52.71 4.08
CA VAL A 12 50.41 -52.41 3.56
C VAL A 12 50.11 -50.93 3.84
N ALA A 13 50.16 -50.08 2.81
CA ALA A 13 49.75 -48.70 2.87
C ALA A 13 48.24 -48.67 2.77
N LEU A 14 47.50 -48.33 3.87
CA LEU A 14 46.13 -48.05 3.92
C LEU A 14 45.89 -46.61 3.41
N LEU A 15 45.39 -46.50 2.18
CA LEU A 15 44.84 -45.24 1.63
C LEU A 15 43.48 -45.00 2.26
N ALA A 16 43.40 -44.10 3.25
CA ALA A 16 42.15 -43.58 3.77
C ALA A 16 41.56 -42.55 2.77
N VAL A 17 40.60 -42.96 1.99
CA VAL A 17 39.79 -42.04 1.18
C VAL A 17 38.86 -41.25 2.13
N ALA A 18 39.23 -40.01 2.45
CA ALA A 18 38.39 -39.09 3.15
C ALA A 18 37.29 -38.58 2.19
N CYS A 19 36.10 -39.20 2.20
CA CYS A 19 34.89 -38.62 1.65
C CYS A 19 34.56 -37.40 2.48
N GLY A 20 34.93 -36.21 2.00
CA GLY A 20 34.45 -34.92 2.50
C GLY A 20 32.98 -34.76 2.14
N GLY A 21 32.10 -35.29 2.99
CA GLY A 21 30.70 -34.95 2.97
C GLY A 21 30.54 -33.49 3.41
N SER A 22 30.31 -32.55 2.47
CA SER A 22 29.79 -31.24 2.80
C SER A 22 28.47 -31.45 3.53
N ALA A 23 28.47 -31.31 4.83
CA ALA A 23 27.26 -31.21 5.61
C ALA A 23 26.51 -29.95 5.11
N ALA A 24 25.45 -30.15 4.34
CA ALA A 24 24.52 -29.08 4.02
C ALA A 24 24.06 -28.44 5.35
N ALA A 25 24.25 -27.14 5.49
CA ALA A 25 23.73 -26.40 6.64
C ALA A 25 22.26 -26.78 6.81
N PRO A 26 21.79 -27.06 8.03
CA PRO A 26 20.38 -27.39 8.25
C PRO A 26 19.54 -26.23 7.72
N SER A 27 18.62 -26.54 6.78
CA SER A 27 17.59 -25.61 6.35
C SER A 27 16.92 -25.08 7.60
N PRO A 28 16.72 -23.75 7.76
CA PRO A 28 16.00 -23.24 8.92
C PRO A 28 14.66 -23.95 8.99
N ALA A 29 14.34 -24.52 10.16
CA ALA A 29 13.07 -25.17 10.38
C ALA A 29 11.95 -24.17 10.01
N PRO A 30 10.87 -24.62 9.33
CA PRO A 30 9.77 -23.71 8.97
C PRO A 30 9.29 -23.02 10.24
N GLU A 31 9.35 -21.69 10.24
CA GLU A 31 8.90 -20.88 11.36
C GLU A 31 7.43 -21.24 11.63
N LYS A 32 7.16 -21.66 12.87
CA LYS A 32 5.82 -22.13 13.25
C LYS A 32 4.82 -21.01 13.04
N ALA A 33 3.82 -21.23 12.20
CA ALA A 33 2.77 -20.25 11.97
C ALA A 33 2.19 -19.72 13.28
N LYS A 34 2.04 -18.41 13.38
CA LYS A 34 1.70 -17.73 14.64
C LYS A 34 0.19 -17.62 14.87
N CYS A 35 -0.64 -17.90 13.84
CA CYS A 35 -2.09 -17.88 13.95
C CYS A 35 -2.71 -19.26 13.81
N ALA A 36 -3.89 -19.44 14.42
CA ALA A 36 -4.77 -20.54 14.06
C ALA A 36 -5.21 -20.39 12.60
N SER A 37 -5.44 -21.52 11.91
CA SER A 37 -5.89 -21.49 10.51
C SER A 37 -7.20 -20.73 10.39
N LYS A 38 -7.24 -19.73 9.53
CA LYS A 38 -8.42 -18.86 9.34
C LYS A 38 -8.53 -18.38 7.89
N SER A 39 -9.75 -18.34 7.38
CA SER A 39 -10.07 -17.62 6.16
C SER A 39 -10.42 -16.17 6.49
N VAL A 40 -9.82 -15.22 5.79
CA VAL A 40 -10.03 -13.79 6.00
C VAL A 40 -10.19 -13.07 4.65
N LYS A 41 -10.91 -11.93 4.68
CA LYS A 41 -11.11 -11.06 3.52
C LYS A 41 -10.49 -9.69 3.80
N ILE A 42 -9.57 -9.27 2.93
CA ILE A 42 -8.93 -7.95 2.99
C ILE A 42 -9.37 -7.15 1.76
N ALA A 43 -10.16 -6.11 1.96
CA ALA A 43 -10.62 -5.25 0.86
C ALA A 43 -9.47 -4.40 0.30
N VAL A 44 -9.35 -4.38 -1.03
CA VAL A 44 -8.44 -3.49 -1.76
C VAL A 44 -9.25 -2.34 -2.35
N PRO A 45 -8.85 -1.06 -2.10
CA PRO A 45 -9.70 0.11 -2.38
C PRO A 45 -9.75 0.53 -3.84
N VAL A 46 -9.09 -0.19 -4.75
CA VAL A 46 -9.03 0.17 -6.18
C VAL A 46 -9.04 -1.06 -7.09
N THR A 47 -9.62 -0.92 -8.29
CA THR A 47 -9.64 -1.95 -9.32
C THR A 47 -9.47 -1.35 -10.73
N PRO A 48 -8.46 -1.77 -11.52
CA PRO A 48 -7.28 -2.51 -11.07
C PRO A 48 -6.46 -1.73 -10.04
N PRO A 49 -5.60 -2.37 -9.22
CA PRO A 49 -4.75 -1.65 -8.28
C PRO A 49 -3.71 -0.80 -9.02
N ASN A 50 -3.37 0.37 -8.48
CA ASN A 50 -2.19 1.12 -8.87
C ASN A 50 -0.93 0.50 -8.22
N VAL A 51 0.25 0.87 -8.70
CA VAL A 51 1.52 0.31 -8.19
C VAL A 51 1.67 0.51 -6.68
N VAL A 52 1.22 1.65 -6.14
CA VAL A 52 1.27 1.92 -4.70
C VAL A 52 0.42 0.96 -3.86
N HIS A 53 -0.64 0.38 -4.43
CA HIS A 53 -1.56 -0.55 -3.76
C HIS A 53 -1.14 -2.04 -3.84
N ILE A 54 0.10 -2.31 -4.25
CA ILE A 54 0.57 -3.67 -4.53
C ILE A 54 0.83 -4.55 -3.29
N PRO A 55 1.12 -4.06 -2.07
CA PRO A 55 1.56 -4.87 -0.94
C PRO A 55 0.71 -6.11 -0.64
N PRO A 56 -0.64 -6.09 -0.62
CA PRO A 56 -1.43 -7.30 -0.34
C PRO A 56 -1.25 -8.38 -1.41
N PHE A 57 -1.02 -7.99 -2.66
CA PHE A 57 -0.75 -8.93 -3.75
C PHE A 57 0.67 -9.50 -3.68
N VAL A 58 1.64 -8.72 -3.23
CA VAL A 58 3.00 -9.19 -2.91
C VAL A 58 2.94 -10.21 -1.77
N ALA A 59 2.20 -9.91 -0.68
CA ALA A 59 2.01 -10.85 0.42
C ALA A 59 1.38 -12.16 -0.04
N LEU A 60 0.41 -12.10 -0.97
CA LEU A 60 -0.26 -13.26 -1.54
C LEU A 60 0.71 -14.10 -2.41
N ASP A 61 1.39 -13.47 -3.38
CA ASP A 61 2.26 -14.16 -4.35
C ASP A 61 3.57 -14.68 -3.73
N LEU A 62 4.06 -14.04 -2.65
CA LEU A 62 5.21 -14.51 -1.88
C LEU A 62 4.83 -15.53 -0.79
N GLY A 63 3.53 -15.80 -0.60
CA GLY A 63 3.06 -16.77 0.37
C GLY A 63 3.05 -16.29 1.83
N TYR A 64 3.26 -15.00 2.10
CA TYR A 64 3.34 -14.49 3.48
C TYR A 64 2.06 -14.67 4.29
N PHE A 65 0.89 -14.60 3.65
CA PHE A 65 -0.36 -14.95 4.32
C PHE A 65 -0.42 -16.44 4.68
N LYS A 66 0.06 -17.31 3.79
CA LYS A 66 0.11 -18.76 4.05
C LYS A 66 1.06 -19.10 5.18
N ASP A 67 2.19 -18.39 5.30
CA ASP A 67 3.13 -18.55 6.41
C ASP A 67 2.48 -18.23 7.78
N GLU A 68 1.44 -17.39 7.77
CA GLU A 68 0.63 -17.04 8.93
C GLU A 68 -0.61 -17.95 9.09
N ASN A 69 -0.74 -19.05 8.35
CA ASN A 69 -1.91 -19.91 8.30
C ASN A 69 -3.21 -19.20 7.83
N LEU A 70 -3.10 -18.11 7.10
CA LEU A 70 -4.25 -17.40 6.57
C LEU A 70 -4.56 -17.83 5.13
N THR A 71 -5.83 -18.14 4.86
CA THR A 71 -6.39 -18.21 3.51
C THR A 71 -7.04 -16.87 3.22
N VAL A 72 -6.47 -16.09 2.28
CA VAL A 72 -6.86 -14.70 2.07
C VAL A 72 -7.59 -14.51 0.74
N GLU A 73 -8.76 -13.88 0.80
CA GLU A 73 -9.43 -13.29 -0.36
C GLU A 73 -9.14 -11.78 -0.41
N LEU A 74 -8.90 -11.24 -1.60
CA LEU A 74 -8.65 -9.81 -1.83
C LEU A 74 -9.77 -9.21 -2.70
N PRO A 75 -11.00 -9.00 -2.18
CA PRO A 75 -12.07 -8.32 -2.91
C PRO A 75 -11.64 -6.87 -3.21
N ARG A 76 -11.91 -6.45 -4.47
CA ARG A 76 -11.52 -5.13 -4.98
C ARG A 76 -12.73 -4.23 -5.10
N PHE A 77 -12.52 -2.96 -4.77
CA PHE A 77 -13.55 -1.92 -4.78
C PHE A 77 -13.16 -0.78 -5.74
N GLU A 78 -14.10 0.06 -6.12
CA GLU A 78 -13.84 1.22 -6.99
C GLU A 78 -13.31 2.45 -6.23
N GLY A 79 -13.33 2.40 -4.89
CA GLY A 79 -12.85 3.48 -4.03
C GLY A 79 -12.72 3.06 -2.58
N GLY A 80 -12.03 3.88 -1.78
CA GLY A 80 -11.81 3.64 -0.36
C GLY A 80 -13.09 3.68 0.47
N VAL A 81 -14.09 4.47 0.06
CA VAL A 81 -15.40 4.54 0.75
C VAL A 81 -16.12 3.20 0.66
N GLY A 82 -16.15 2.59 -0.54
CA GLY A 82 -16.75 1.26 -0.75
C GLY A 82 -16.05 0.18 0.06
N ALA A 83 -14.71 0.14 0.05
CA ALA A 83 -13.92 -0.79 0.84
C ALA A 83 -14.15 -0.63 2.36
N PHE A 84 -14.17 0.62 2.84
CA PHE A 84 -14.47 0.93 4.23
C PHE A 84 -15.87 0.47 4.65
N ARG A 85 -16.89 0.73 3.82
CA ARG A 85 -18.27 0.27 4.09
C ARG A 85 -18.37 -1.25 4.19
N ALA A 86 -17.67 -1.98 3.35
CA ALA A 86 -17.62 -3.44 3.40
C ALA A 86 -17.02 -3.95 4.74
N MET A 87 -16.00 -3.29 5.26
CA MET A 87 -15.43 -3.61 6.58
C MET A 87 -16.41 -3.23 7.70
N ALA A 88 -16.99 -2.04 7.64
CA ALA A 88 -17.93 -1.57 8.66
C ALA A 88 -19.20 -2.44 8.76
N SER A 89 -19.63 -3.05 7.66
CA SER A 89 -20.73 -4.03 7.63
C SER A 89 -20.34 -5.45 8.00
N GLY A 90 -19.05 -5.74 8.24
CA GLY A 90 -18.55 -7.08 8.50
C GLY A 90 -18.46 -7.99 7.27
N SER A 91 -18.59 -7.45 6.05
CA SER A 91 -18.46 -8.22 4.81
C SER A 91 -17.00 -8.58 4.49
N VAL A 92 -16.05 -7.84 5.06
CA VAL A 92 -14.61 -8.10 5.05
C VAL A 92 -14.02 -7.87 6.44
N ASP A 93 -12.90 -8.54 6.75
CA ASP A 93 -12.26 -8.49 8.08
C ASP A 93 -11.37 -7.24 8.24
N MET A 94 -10.75 -6.79 7.16
CA MET A 94 -9.88 -5.61 7.11
C MET A 94 -10.11 -4.87 5.78
N ALA A 95 -10.02 -3.54 5.81
CA ALA A 95 -10.07 -2.77 4.59
C ALA A 95 -8.84 -1.89 4.42
N GLY A 96 -8.27 -1.92 3.21
CA GLY A 96 -7.45 -0.84 2.71
C GLY A 96 -8.37 0.32 2.31
N THR A 97 -8.08 1.52 2.82
CA THR A 97 -8.86 2.72 2.51
C THR A 97 -7.98 3.96 2.58
N SER A 98 -8.39 5.04 1.99
CA SER A 98 -7.86 6.36 2.30
C SER A 98 -8.35 6.83 3.67
N SER A 99 -7.76 7.90 4.19
CA SER A 99 -8.04 8.33 5.56
C SER A 99 -9.43 8.92 5.79
N GLU A 100 -10.02 9.53 4.76
CA GLU A 100 -11.25 10.32 4.89
C GLU A 100 -12.43 9.50 5.36
N PRO A 101 -12.78 8.34 4.74
CA PRO A 101 -14.01 7.63 5.09
C PRO A 101 -14.08 7.21 6.55
N PHE A 102 -12.95 6.70 7.10
CA PHE A 102 -12.97 6.20 8.48
C PHE A 102 -12.87 7.33 9.50
N ILE A 103 -12.15 8.44 9.21
CA ILE A 103 -12.12 9.62 10.07
C ILE A 103 -13.52 10.23 10.17
N LEU A 104 -14.22 10.39 9.03
CA LEU A 104 -15.57 10.93 9.00
C LEU A 104 -16.58 10.00 9.71
N ALA A 105 -16.46 8.70 9.54
CA ALA A 105 -17.29 7.73 10.25
C ALA A 105 -17.01 7.74 11.77
N SER A 106 -15.74 7.83 12.18
CA SER A 106 -15.36 7.94 13.59
C SER A 106 -15.89 9.22 14.23
N ALA A 107 -15.93 10.33 13.48
CA ALA A 107 -16.56 11.59 13.90
C ALA A 107 -18.06 11.43 14.20
N GLN A 108 -18.69 10.45 13.57
CA GLN A 108 -20.11 10.09 13.78
C GLN A 108 -20.29 8.95 14.80
N GLY A 109 -19.23 8.57 15.51
CA GLY A 109 -19.28 7.57 16.58
C GLY A 109 -18.99 6.14 16.15
N ALA A 110 -18.53 5.88 14.92
CA ALA A 110 -18.13 4.54 14.52
C ALA A 110 -16.87 4.07 15.29
N ASP A 111 -16.91 2.88 15.88
CA ASP A 111 -15.77 2.24 16.56
C ASP A 111 -14.88 1.53 15.52
N VAL A 112 -13.98 2.27 14.91
CA VAL A 112 -13.07 1.82 13.87
C VAL A 112 -11.64 2.27 14.16
N LYS A 113 -10.66 1.46 13.81
CA LYS A 113 -9.25 1.73 14.06
C LYS A 113 -8.39 1.46 12.84
N ALA A 114 -7.52 2.39 12.52
CA ALA A 114 -6.38 2.16 11.66
C ALA A 114 -5.28 1.44 12.47
N VAL A 115 -4.80 0.31 11.96
CA VAL A 115 -3.83 -0.54 12.65
C VAL A 115 -2.47 -0.59 11.96
N TYR A 116 -2.42 -0.24 10.68
CA TYR A 116 -1.21 -0.18 9.85
C TYR A 116 -1.48 0.65 8.58
N THR A 117 -0.48 0.88 7.77
CA THR A 117 -0.61 1.57 6.48
C THR A 117 0.18 0.85 5.39
N TYR A 118 -0.18 1.07 4.13
CA TYR A 118 0.62 0.67 2.97
C TYR A 118 1.20 1.86 2.20
N ALA A 119 0.75 3.09 2.48
CA ALA A 119 1.33 4.32 1.92
C ALA A 119 0.99 5.51 2.82
N PRO A 120 1.92 5.94 3.69
CA PRO A 120 1.68 7.07 4.60
C PRO A 120 1.57 8.41 3.89
N ASN A 121 2.22 8.58 2.72
CA ASN A 121 2.25 9.83 1.97
C ASN A 121 1.46 9.74 0.66
N VAL A 122 1.02 10.89 0.14
CA VAL A 122 0.33 10.97 -1.15
C VAL A 122 1.30 10.81 -2.32
N ASP A 123 0.89 10.05 -3.34
CA ASP A 123 1.66 9.76 -4.56
C ASP A 123 0.89 10.19 -5.83
N VAL A 124 0.04 11.20 -5.72
CA VAL A 124 -0.88 11.60 -6.78
C VAL A 124 -0.65 13.01 -7.28
N SER A 125 -1.05 13.24 -8.51
CA SER A 125 -1.06 14.55 -9.16
C SER A 125 -2.48 14.95 -9.55
N PHE A 126 -2.75 16.25 -9.54
CA PHE A 126 -3.93 16.85 -10.14
C PHE A 126 -3.64 17.09 -11.62
N VAL A 127 -4.19 16.21 -12.45
CA VAL A 127 -3.91 16.15 -13.89
C VAL A 127 -5.07 16.77 -14.65
N VAL A 128 -4.75 17.58 -15.65
CA VAL A 128 -5.72 18.36 -16.41
C VAL A 128 -5.60 18.10 -17.90
N GLY A 129 -6.74 18.17 -18.58
CA GLY A 129 -6.83 18.11 -20.04
C GLY A 129 -6.50 19.44 -20.71
N PRO A 130 -6.43 19.45 -22.05
CA PRO A 130 -5.94 20.63 -22.82
C PRO A 130 -6.82 21.88 -22.68
N ARG A 131 -8.04 21.77 -22.17
CA ARG A 131 -8.94 22.91 -21.90
C ARG A 131 -8.62 23.68 -20.60
N VAL A 132 -7.63 23.23 -19.83
CA VAL A 132 -7.18 23.84 -18.58
C VAL A 132 -5.69 24.13 -18.74
N GLN A 133 -5.29 25.37 -18.92
CA GLN A 133 -3.91 25.80 -19.07
C GLN A 133 -3.38 26.49 -17.80
N SER A 134 -4.28 26.96 -16.97
CA SER A 134 -3.98 27.67 -15.73
C SER A 134 -5.02 27.30 -14.64
N PRO A 135 -4.72 27.55 -13.36
CA PRO A 135 -5.70 27.33 -12.28
C PRO A 135 -7.01 28.09 -12.50
N ALA A 136 -6.98 29.28 -13.11
CA ALA A 136 -8.18 30.09 -13.35
C ALA A 136 -9.18 29.40 -14.29
N ASP A 137 -8.68 28.55 -15.20
CA ASP A 137 -9.52 27.82 -16.16
C ASP A 137 -10.32 26.68 -15.52
N LEU A 138 -10.08 26.35 -14.25
CA LEU A 138 -10.82 25.29 -13.54
C LEU A 138 -12.30 25.66 -13.30
N LYS A 139 -12.66 26.97 -13.30
CA LYS A 139 -14.07 27.39 -13.14
C LYS A 139 -14.94 26.83 -14.26
N GLY A 140 -16.07 26.24 -13.87
CA GLY A 140 -17.02 25.58 -14.77
C GLY A 140 -16.57 24.20 -15.28
N LYS A 141 -15.38 23.70 -14.88
CA LYS A 141 -14.85 22.43 -15.36
C LYS A 141 -15.38 21.24 -14.58
N LYS A 142 -15.28 20.06 -15.23
CA LYS A 142 -15.68 18.78 -14.68
C LYS A 142 -14.47 18.08 -14.05
N ILE A 143 -14.57 17.76 -12.76
CA ILE A 143 -13.58 17.05 -11.99
C ILE A 143 -14.03 15.60 -11.78
N GLY A 144 -13.26 14.64 -12.28
CA GLY A 144 -13.53 13.21 -12.10
C GLY A 144 -13.14 12.74 -10.68
N ILE A 145 -14.09 12.20 -9.93
CA ILE A 145 -13.88 11.60 -8.60
C ILE A 145 -14.49 10.21 -8.55
N GLN A 146 -14.00 9.30 -7.67
CA GLN A 146 -14.67 8.01 -7.48
C GLN A 146 -15.96 8.17 -6.67
N GLU A 147 -15.85 8.84 -5.52
CA GLU A 147 -16.93 8.93 -4.53
C GLU A 147 -16.85 10.28 -3.81
N PRO A 148 -17.99 10.88 -3.46
CA PRO A 148 -18.02 12.02 -2.56
C PRO A 148 -17.40 11.67 -1.20
N ASN A 149 -16.67 12.61 -0.61
CA ASN A 149 -15.94 12.45 0.64
C ASN A 149 -14.88 11.33 0.63
N GLY A 150 -14.46 10.88 -0.56
CA GLY A 150 -13.34 10.00 -0.77
C GLY A 150 -12.06 10.78 -1.10
N PHE A 151 -10.97 10.06 -1.32
CA PHE A 151 -9.64 10.65 -1.53
C PHE A 151 -9.58 11.66 -2.68
N ALA A 152 -10.07 11.29 -3.88
CA ALA A 152 -10.01 12.18 -5.04
C ALA A 152 -10.88 13.43 -4.88
N ASP A 153 -12.02 13.35 -4.18
CA ASP A 153 -12.85 14.52 -3.85
C ASP A 153 -12.09 15.46 -2.90
N THR A 154 -11.54 14.93 -1.80
CA THR A 154 -10.79 15.73 -0.82
C THR A 154 -9.55 16.38 -1.45
N MET A 155 -8.76 15.63 -2.22
CA MET A 155 -7.59 16.17 -2.91
C MET A 155 -7.97 17.27 -3.89
N SER A 156 -9.06 17.11 -4.65
CA SER A 156 -9.56 18.11 -5.57
C SER A 156 -9.99 19.40 -4.83
N ARG A 157 -10.68 19.27 -3.70
CA ARG A 157 -11.07 20.42 -2.86
C ARG A 157 -9.85 21.18 -2.30
N LEU A 158 -8.79 20.47 -1.92
CA LEU A 158 -7.55 21.08 -1.46
C LEU A 158 -6.83 21.85 -2.57
N VAL A 159 -6.82 21.31 -3.80
CA VAL A 159 -6.30 22.03 -4.98
C VAL A 159 -7.14 23.28 -5.27
N LEU A 160 -8.46 23.16 -5.30
CA LEU A 160 -9.36 24.30 -5.51
C LEU A 160 -9.12 25.38 -4.44
N LYS A 161 -9.03 24.98 -3.17
CA LYS A 161 -8.72 25.90 -2.06
C LYS A 161 -7.38 26.60 -2.25
N LYS A 162 -6.33 25.88 -2.65
CA LYS A 162 -5.00 26.45 -2.94
C LYS A 162 -5.09 27.59 -3.96
N TYR A 163 -5.94 27.45 -4.94
CA TYR A 163 -6.10 28.44 -6.02
C TYR A 163 -7.27 29.40 -5.81
N GLY A 164 -7.91 29.40 -4.63
CA GLY A 164 -9.02 30.31 -4.30
C GLY A 164 -10.30 30.08 -5.12
N ILE A 165 -10.53 28.83 -5.56
CA ILE A 165 -11.71 28.44 -6.34
C ILE A 165 -12.70 27.75 -5.41
N SER A 166 -13.98 28.16 -5.46
CA SER A 166 -15.02 27.51 -4.69
C SER A 166 -15.37 26.13 -5.27
N PRO A 167 -15.60 25.08 -4.44
CA PRO A 167 -16.14 23.83 -4.94
C PRO A 167 -17.45 23.96 -5.72
N GLY A 168 -18.23 25.02 -5.45
CA GLY A 168 -19.44 25.34 -6.23
C GLY A 168 -19.18 25.89 -7.63
N ASP A 169 -17.94 26.31 -7.92
CA ASP A 169 -17.55 26.80 -9.25
C ASP A 169 -17.16 25.68 -10.22
N VAL A 170 -17.19 24.41 -9.80
CA VAL A 170 -16.83 23.22 -10.61
C VAL A 170 -17.92 22.16 -10.55
N GLN A 171 -17.82 21.16 -11.42
CA GLN A 171 -18.74 20.02 -11.43
C GLN A 171 -17.99 18.74 -11.05
N PHE A 172 -18.31 18.14 -9.91
CA PHE A 172 -17.80 16.82 -9.57
C PHE A 172 -18.56 15.73 -10.32
N VAL A 173 -17.84 14.90 -11.07
CA VAL A 173 -18.41 13.81 -11.88
C VAL A 173 -17.94 12.49 -11.32
N GLN A 174 -18.86 11.62 -10.94
CA GLN A 174 -18.50 10.30 -10.44
C GLN A 174 -17.98 9.40 -11.57
N THR A 175 -16.87 8.71 -11.32
CA THR A 175 -16.20 7.83 -12.25
C THR A 175 -15.50 6.69 -11.50
N THR A 176 -14.96 5.71 -12.22
CA THR A 176 -14.13 4.65 -11.62
C THR A 176 -12.65 5.02 -11.61
N THR A 177 -11.82 4.25 -10.93
CA THR A 177 -10.36 4.45 -10.91
C THR A 177 -9.77 4.42 -12.32
N ALA A 178 -10.10 3.42 -13.12
CA ALA A 178 -9.66 3.33 -14.52
C ALA A 178 -10.41 4.32 -15.43
N GLY A 179 -11.70 4.53 -15.16
CA GLY A 179 -12.56 5.42 -15.94
C GLY A 179 -12.09 6.87 -15.95
N ARG A 180 -11.46 7.37 -14.88
CA ARG A 180 -10.91 8.73 -14.86
C ARG A 180 -9.89 8.98 -15.97
N VAL A 181 -8.98 8.03 -16.18
CA VAL A 181 -7.97 8.12 -17.26
C VAL A 181 -8.66 8.18 -18.62
N THR A 182 -9.56 7.23 -18.90
CA THR A 182 -10.30 7.15 -20.17
C THR A 182 -11.15 8.40 -20.41
N GLN A 183 -11.85 8.91 -19.39
CA GLN A 183 -12.72 10.07 -19.49
C GLN A 183 -11.94 11.38 -19.67
N LEU A 184 -10.73 11.47 -19.05
CA LEU A 184 -9.84 12.62 -19.24
C LEU A 184 -9.26 12.62 -20.66
N VAL A 185 -8.86 11.47 -21.21
CA VAL A 185 -8.43 11.34 -22.61
C VAL A 185 -9.56 11.71 -23.58
N ALA A 186 -10.77 11.23 -23.33
CA ALA A 186 -11.95 11.55 -24.14
C ALA A 186 -12.48 12.98 -23.95
N GLY A 187 -11.98 13.71 -22.96
CA GLY A 187 -12.43 15.07 -22.65
C GLY A 187 -13.83 15.14 -22.06
N THR A 188 -14.39 14.04 -21.54
CA THR A 188 -15.69 14.01 -20.85
C THR A 188 -15.60 14.52 -19.41
N VAL A 189 -14.41 14.42 -18.80
CA VAL A 189 -13.98 15.21 -17.64
C VAL A 189 -12.79 16.09 -18.05
N ASP A 190 -12.58 17.18 -17.34
CA ASP A 190 -11.50 18.14 -17.62
C ASP A 190 -10.27 17.88 -16.77
N THR A 191 -10.45 17.23 -15.63
CA THR A 191 -9.38 16.97 -14.67
C THR A 191 -9.69 15.79 -13.77
N GLY A 192 -8.65 15.25 -13.12
CA GLY A 192 -8.75 14.18 -12.14
C GLY A 192 -7.48 14.05 -11.31
N VAL A 193 -7.61 13.40 -10.16
CA VAL A 193 -6.49 13.03 -9.29
C VAL A 193 -6.00 11.66 -9.74
N LEU A 194 -4.77 11.59 -10.24
CA LEU A 194 -4.15 10.37 -10.79
C LEU A 194 -2.90 9.98 -10.02
N HIS A 195 -2.70 8.68 -9.80
CA HIS A 195 -1.45 8.12 -9.29
C HIS A 195 -0.31 8.25 -10.29
N ILE A 196 0.92 8.07 -9.84
CA ILE A 196 2.13 8.23 -10.67
C ILE A 196 2.05 7.35 -11.93
N ASP A 197 1.70 6.07 -11.80
CA ASP A 197 1.54 5.14 -12.93
C ASP A 197 0.51 5.63 -13.96
N GLN A 198 -0.66 6.06 -13.51
CA GLN A 198 -1.69 6.60 -14.37
C GLN A 198 -1.25 7.92 -15.05
N THR A 199 -0.55 8.77 -14.31
CA THR A 199 -0.03 10.04 -14.83
C THR A 199 1.01 9.79 -15.93
N LEU A 200 1.94 8.85 -15.71
CA LEU A 200 2.95 8.48 -16.71
C LEU A 200 2.30 7.86 -17.96
N THR A 201 1.32 6.99 -17.77
CA THR A 201 0.58 6.35 -18.87
C THR A 201 -0.15 7.38 -19.72
N ILE A 202 -0.93 8.27 -19.07
CA ILE A 202 -1.76 9.23 -19.80
C ILE A 202 -0.94 10.29 -20.54
N GLN A 203 0.18 10.74 -19.97
CA GLN A 203 1.08 11.69 -20.62
C GLN A 203 1.74 11.12 -21.88
N LYS A 204 2.05 9.82 -21.90
CA LYS A 204 2.55 9.13 -23.09
C LYS A 204 1.50 9.02 -24.20
N GLN A 205 0.23 8.82 -23.81
CA GLN A 205 -0.88 8.63 -24.76
C GLN A 205 -1.47 9.94 -25.29
N SER A 206 -1.41 11.01 -24.50
CA SER A 206 -2.11 12.28 -24.79
C SER A 206 -1.25 13.48 -24.39
N PRO A 207 -0.36 13.96 -25.28
CA PRO A 207 0.59 15.04 -24.95
C PRO A 207 -0.02 16.37 -24.51
N GLY A 208 -1.31 16.62 -24.77
CA GLY A 208 -2.03 17.80 -24.30
C GLY A 208 -2.50 17.71 -22.84
N ILE A 209 -2.40 16.52 -22.23
CA ILE A 209 -2.74 16.30 -20.82
C ILE A 209 -1.49 16.54 -19.98
N HIS A 210 -1.62 17.34 -18.93
CA HIS A 210 -0.46 17.71 -18.10
C HIS A 210 -0.80 17.80 -16.62
N VAL A 211 0.23 17.82 -15.78
CA VAL A 211 0.12 18.01 -14.33
C VAL A 211 -0.04 19.49 -14.02
N LEU A 212 -1.15 19.87 -13.39
CA LEU A 212 -1.36 21.24 -12.88
C LEU A 212 -0.75 21.40 -11.48
N ALA A 213 -0.82 20.38 -10.65
CA ALA A 213 -0.22 20.38 -9.32
C ALA A 213 0.11 18.95 -8.85
N ASN A 214 1.25 18.75 -8.23
CA ASN A 214 1.53 17.55 -7.48
C ASN A 214 0.94 17.68 -6.08
N LEU A 215 0.23 16.67 -5.61
CA LEU A 215 -0.51 16.80 -4.34
C LEU A 215 0.43 16.77 -3.13
N TRP A 216 1.60 16.15 -3.23
CA TRP A 216 2.64 16.24 -2.18
C TRP A 216 3.20 17.66 -1.98
N ASP A 217 3.05 18.56 -2.97
CA ASP A 217 3.39 20.00 -2.86
C ASP A 217 2.19 20.83 -2.35
N VAL A 218 0.99 20.25 -2.33
CA VAL A 218 -0.25 20.90 -1.85
C VAL A 218 -0.49 20.56 -0.37
N VAL A 219 -0.21 19.32 0.02
CA VAL A 219 -0.40 18.82 1.39
C VAL A 219 0.92 18.29 1.94
N SER A 220 1.44 18.89 3.00
CA SER A 220 2.73 18.52 3.59
C SER A 220 2.61 17.37 4.60
N ASN A 221 1.52 17.31 5.35
CA ASN A 221 1.24 16.28 6.34
C ASN A 221 -0.15 15.71 6.04
N TYR A 222 -0.17 14.58 5.35
CA TYR A 222 -1.41 13.92 4.99
C TYR A 222 -1.21 12.41 5.04
N GLN A 223 -2.02 11.73 5.84
CA GLN A 223 -2.06 10.27 5.85
C GLN A 223 -2.88 9.80 4.67
N TYR A 224 -2.23 9.22 3.67
CA TYR A 224 -2.93 8.78 2.47
C TYR A 224 -3.77 7.54 2.75
N SER A 225 -3.14 6.41 2.98
CA SER A 225 -3.83 5.12 3.03
C SER A 225 -3.63 4.42 4.36
N LEU A 226 -4.55 3.53 4.70
CA LEU A 226 -4.53 2.80 5.96
C LEU A 226 -5.18 1.43 5.80
N TRP A 227 -4.75 0.49 6.64
CA TRP A 227 -5.45 -0.74 6.94
C TRP A 227 -6.30 -0.53 8.17
N VAL A 228 -7.62 -0.62 8.00
CA VAL A 228 -8.61 -0.35 9.05
C VAL A 228 -9.42 -1.61 9.39
N VAL A 229 -9.77 -1.71 10.66
CA VAL A 229 -10.60 -2.79 11.21
C VAL A 229 -11.65 -2.22 12.17
N SER A 230 -12.67 -3.01 12.53
CA SER A 230 -13.60 -2.59 13.58
C SER A 230 -12.92 -2.65 14.96
N GLY A 231 -13.26 -1.73 15.85
CA GLY A 231 -12.77 -1.75 17.22
C GLY A 231 -13.26 -2.97 18.01
N SER A 232 -14.42 -3.52 17.64
CA SER A 232 -14.91 -4.79 18.23
C SER A 232 -14.00 -5.97 17.88
N THR A 233 -13.50 -6.07 16.63
CA THR A 233 -12.55 -7.11 16.21
C THR A 233 -11.26 -7.04 17.02
N LEU A 234 -10.71 -5.83 17.23
CA LEU A 234 -9.50 -5.66 18.06
C LEU A 234 -9.69 -6.09 19.51
N LYS A 235 -10.89 -5.92 20.06
CA LYS A 235 -11.20 -6.30 21.43
C LYS A 235 -11.48 -7.80 21.60
N SER A 236 -12.15 -8.43 20.63
CA SER A 236 -12.61 -9.82 20.75
C SER A 236 -11.65 -10.85 20.17
N ASP A 237 -11.00 -10.56 19.04
CA ASP A 237 -10.11 -11.49 18.31
C ASP A 237 -9.02 -10.73 17.56
N PRO A 238 -8.01 -10.15 18.24
CA PRO A 238 -6.93 -9.39 17.61
C PRO A 238 -5.91 -10.25 16.86
N ALA A 239 -5.82 -11.56 17.14
CA ALA A 239 -4.77 -12.41 16.59
C ALA A 239 -4.78 -12.50 15.05
N PRO A 240 -5.91 -12.67 14.35
CA PRO A 240 -5.91 -12.63 12.88
C PRO A 240 -5.49 -11.27 12.31
N VAL A 241 -5.84 -10.17 12.99
CA VAL A 241 -5.42 -8.82 12.57
C VAL A 241 -3.90 -8.69 12.66
N GLU A 242 -3.29 -9.18 13.74
CA GLU A 242 -1.83 -9.22 13.91
C GLU A 242 -1.15 -10.00 12.79
N CYS A 243 -1.68 -11.18 12.44
CA CYS A 243 -1.11 -11.99 11.35
C CYS A 243 -1.30 -11.35 9.97
N MET A 244 -2.43 -10.70 9.71
CA MET A 244 -2.61 -9.91 8.49
C MET A 244 -1.59 -8.77 8.42
N VAL A 245 -1.40 -8.01 9.49
CA VAL A 245 -0.43 -6.90 9.55
C VAL A 245 1.00 -7.41 9.38
N ARG A 246 1.35 -8.56 10.00
CA ARG A 246 2.70 -9.15 9.85
C ARG A 246 2.97 -9.56 8.41
N ALA A 247 2.03 -10.20 7.73
CA ALA A 247 2.16 -10.57 6.33
C ALA A 247 2.30 -9.34 5.42
N LEU A 248 1.50 -8.29 5.67
CA LEU A 248 1.54 -7.03 4.92
C LEU A 248 2.86 -6.27 5.15
N MET A 249 3.33 -6.18 6.40
CA MET A 249 4.62 -5.54 6.71
C MET A 249 5.81 -6.28 6.07
N ARG A 250 5.77 -7.61 6.03
CA ARG A 250 6.77 -8.40 5.29
C ARG A 250 6.75 -8.09 3.79
N ALA A 251 5.57 -7.91 3.21
CA ALA A 251 5.43 -7.52 1.81
C ALA A 251 5.99 -6.13 1.54
N ASP A 252 5.68 -5.15 2.39
CA ASP A 252 6.24 -3.79 2.29
C ASP A 252 7.77 -3.81 2.35
N ARG A 253 8.36 -4.62 3.25
CA ARG A 253 9.82 -4.78 3.34
C ARG A 253 10.42 -5.47 2.12
N ALA A 254 9.74 -6.49 1.57
CA ALA A 254 10.21 -7.21 0.39
C ALA A 254 10.30 -6.32 -0.86
N LEU A 255 9.48 -5.26 -0.94
CA LEU A 255 9.57 -4.26 -2.01
C LEU A 255 10.91 -3.50 -2.04
N TYR A 256 11.68 -3.48 -0.94
CA TYR A 256 12.99 -2.83 -0.88
C TYR A 256 14.17 -3.79 -1.07
N ASP A 257 13.91 -5.08 -1.31
CA ASP A 257 14.97 -6.05 -1.61
C ASP A 257 15.41 -5.92 -3.09
N PRO A 258 16.63 -5.39 -3.35
CA PRO A 258 17.07 -5.17 -4.72
C PRO A 258 17.26 -6.48 -5.50
N THR A 259 17.44 -7.61 -4.81
CA THR A 259 17.61 -8.93 -5.45
C THR A 259 16.31 -9.47 -6.03
N GLN A 260 15.17 -8.94 -5.61
CA GLN A 260 13.84 -9.36 -6.06
C GLN A 260 13.15 -8.34 -6.99
N LYS A 261 13.88 -7.30 -7.43
CA LYS A 261 13.30 -6.19 -8.22
C LYS A 261 12.46 -6.67 -9.40
N ASP A 262 13.01 -7.55 -10.24
CA ASP A 262 12.29 -8.05 -11.42
C ASP A 262 11.03 -8.83 -11.04
N ARG A 263 11.10 -9.64 -9.97
CA ARG A 263 9.95 -10.37 -9.45
C ARG A 263 8.86 -9.42 -8.94
N MET A 264 9.22 -8.34 -8.26
CA MET A 264 8.26 -7.33 -7.82
C MET A 264 7.59 -6.66 -9.01
N ILE A 265 8.36 -6.30 -10.05
CA ILE A 265 7.81 -5.73 -11.29
C ILE A 265 6.84 -6.73 -11.96
N ASP A 266 7.18 -8.03 -12.04
CA ASP A 266 6.29 -9.05 -12.59
C ASP A 266 4.96 -9.14 -11.82
N ILE A 267 5.00 -9.12 -10.48
CA ILE A 267 3.82 -9.10 -9.62
C ILE A 267 2.99 -7.82 -9.89
N MET A 268 3.63 -6.66 -9.95
CA MET A 268 2.96 -5.40 -10.25
C MET A 268 2.26 -5.43 -11.60
N VAL A 269 2.95 -5.83 -12.68
CA VAL A 269 2.37 -5.96 -14.03
C VAL A 269 1.19 -6.93 -14.03
N LYS A 270 1.32 -8.06 -13.35
CA LYS A 270 0.24 -9.07 -13.22
C LYS A 270 -1.05 -8.49 -12.68
N TYR A 271 -0.98 -7.64 -11.67
CA TYR A 271 -2.15 -7.15 -10.96
C TYR A 271 -2.63 -5.77 -11.43
N THR A 272 -1.73 -4.84 -11.76
CA THR A 272 -2.08 -3.50 -12.25
C THR A 272 -2.59 -3.50 -13.69
N LYS A 273 -2.12 -4.47 -14.51
CA LYS A 273 -2.34 -4.53 -15.96
C LYS A 273 -1.68 -3.37 -16.74
N GLU A 274 -0.78 -2.64 -16.08
CA GLU A 274 -0.02 -1.56 -16.69
C GLU A 274 1.17 -2.07 -17.50
N ASN A 275 1.68 -1.23 -18.39
CA ASN A 275 2.88 -1.50 -19.17
C ASN A 275 4.10 -1.66 -18.25
N ARG A 276 4.96 -2.66 -18.54
CA ARG A 276 6.13 -2.99 -17.72
C ARG A 276 7.06 -1.79 -17.50
N ASP A 277 7.28 -0.96 -18.52
CA ASP A 277 8.17 0.20 -18.42
C ASP A 277 7.58 1.28 -17.50
N VAL A 278 6.26 1.48 -17.54
CA VAL A 278 5.54 2.39 -16.63
C VAL A 278 5.62 1.85 -15.21
N VAL A 279 5.38 0.54 -15.02
CA VAL A 279 5.49 -0.11 -13.72
C VAL A 279 6.89 0.04 -13.16
N ALA A 280 7.94 -0.27 -13.93
CA ALA A 280 9.32 -0.18 -13.47
C ALA A 280 9.70 1.26 -13.09
N GLN A 281 9.32 2.23 -13.90
CA GLN A 281 9.57 3.65 -13.62
C GLN A 281 8.82 4.11 -12.36
N THR A 282 7.55 3.73 -12.21
CA THR A 282 6.75 4.07 -11.03
C THR A 282 7.33 3.43 -9.78
N TYR A 283 7.72 2.16 -9.86
CA TYR A 283 8.33 1.43 -8.74
C TYR A 283 9.61 2.13 -8.25
N ASP A 284 10.51 2.53 -9.16
CA ASP A 284 11.74 3.25 -8.80
C ASP A 284 11.43 4.60 -8.14
N LEU A 285 10.43 5.33 -8.61
CA LEU A 285 9.98 6.59 -7.99
C LEU A 285 9.42 6.37 -6.59
N LEU A 286 8.60 5.35 -6.39
CA LEU A 286 8.00 5.01 -5.10
C LEU A 286 9.05 4.50 -4.10
N LEU A 287 10.04 3.70 -4.54
CA LEU A 287 11.18 3.29 -3.70
C LEU A 287 11.99 4.51 -3.24
N LYS A 288 12.31 5.43 -4.16
CA LYS A 288 13.04 6.67 -3.84
C LYS A 288 12.26 7.54 -2.85
N ALA A 289 10.95 7.60 -2.98
CA ALA A 289 10.06 8.34 -2.08
C ALA A 289 9.83 7.62 -0.75
N LYS A 290 10.36 6.40 -0.54
CA LYS A 290 10.07 5.54 0.62
C LYS A 290 8.56 5.37 0.84
N ALA A 291 7.82 5.10 -0.24
CA ALA A 291 6.36 5.12 -0.24
C ALA A 291 5.73 4.03 0.64
N TRP A 292 6.35 2.84 0.74
CA TRP A 292 5.86 1.75 1.59
C TRP A 292 6.56 1.76 2.94
N PRO A 293 5.83 1.60 4.05
CA PRO A 293 6.42 1.63 5.38
C PRO A 293 7.21 0.35 5.67
N GLN A 294 8.25 0.47 6.49
CA GLN A 294 9.01 -0.70 6.97
C GLN A 294 8.90 -0.90 8.49
N ASN A 295 8.26 0.03 9.18
CA ASN A 295 8.00 -0.01 10.63
C ASN A 295 6.51 0.23 10.91
N GLU A 296 6.12 0.99 11.95
CA GLU A 296 4.71 1.18 12.37
C GLU A 296 3.83 1.89 11.33
N GLY A 297 4.43 2.78 10.55
CA GLY A 297 3.85 3.32 9.32
C GLY A 297 2.84 4.46 9.43
N ILE A 298 2.30 4.80 10.59
CA ILE A 298 1.28 5.86 10.75
C ILE A 298 1.83 7.03 11.58
N PRO A 299 2.45 8.04 10.94
CA PRO A 299 2.90 9.25 11.63
C PRO A 299 1.71 10.04 12.19
N ARG A 300 1.76 10.38 13.49
CA ARG A 300 0.73 11.20 14.12
C ARG A 300 0.49 12.51 13.36
N ALA A 301 1.56 13.19 12.97
CA ALA A 301 1.49 14.45 12.22
C ALA A 301 0.70 14.34 10.92
N ASN A 302 0.80 13.19 10.20
CA ASN A 302 0.06 12.98 8.97
C ASN A 302 -1.45 12.82 9.23
N VAL A 303 -1.83 12.06 10.26
CA VAL A 303 -3.26 11.88 10.61
C VAL A 303 -3.87 13.20 11.09
N GLU A 304 -3.14 13.95 11.94
CA GLU A 304 -3.59 15.27 12.42
C GLU A 304 -3.68 16.29 11.26
N GLY A 305 -2.75 16.23 10.30
CA GLY A 305 -2.79 17.03 9.09
C GLY A 305 -3.97 16.69 8.18
N THR A 306 -4.32 15.38 8.08
CA THR A 306 -5.53 14.95 7.36
C THR A 306 -6.79 15.48 8.04
N ILE A 307 -6.90 15.33 9.36
CA ILE A 307 -8.03 15.86 10.14
C ILE A 307 -8.17 17.38 9.90
N LYS A 308 -7.04 18.12 9.93
CA LYS A 308 -7.04 19.53 9.60
C LYS A 308 -7.52 19.81 8.17
N SER A 309 -7.05 19.05 7.20
CA SER A 309 -7.42 19.18 5.79
C SER A 309 -8.91 18.97 5.57
N LEU A 310 -9.51 17.98 6.24
CA LEU A 310 -10.95 17.73 6.20
C LEU A 310 -11.77 18.88 6.81
N LYS A 311 -11.28 19.49 7.89
CA LYS A 311 -11.88 20.70 8.44
C LYS A 311 -11.75 21.90 7.49
N ASP A 312 -10.56 22.07 6.93
CA ASP A 312 -10.23 23.13 5.99
C ASP A 312 -11.08 23.10 4.70
N THR A 313 -11.56 21.92 4.33
CA THR A 313 -12.47 21.69 3.17
C THR A 313 -13.94 21.57 3.58
N SER A 314 -14.26 21.85 4.85
CA SER A 314 -15.64 21.77 5.42
C SER A 314 -16.28 20.37 5.32
N GLN A 315 -15.47 19.33 5.17
CA GLN A 315 -15.94 17.94 5.18
C GLN A 315 -16.07 17.37 6.61
N LEU A 316 -15.31 17.92 7.57
CA LEU A 316 -15.34 17.57 8.99
C LEU A 316 -15.66 18.80 9.83
N THR A 317 -16.68 18.71 10.66
CA THR A 317 -17.15 19.81 11.55
C THR A 317 -16.85 19.56 13.03
N THR A 318 -16.57 18.30 13.41
CA THR A 318 -16.32 17.89 14.78
C THR A 318 -14.82 17.62 15.04
N ASP A 319 -14.44 17.58 16.32
CA ASP A 319 -13.08 17.20 16.68
C ASP A 319 -12.91 15.69 16.67
N VAL A 320 -11.85 15.23 16.01
CA VAL A 320 -11.40 13.84 16.04
C VAL A 320 -9.96 13.84 16.49
N LYS A 321 -9.63 12.97 17.46
CA LYS A 321 -8.27 12.82 18.00
C LYS A 321 -7.57 11.63 17.37
N PHE A 322 -6.24 11.69 17.27
CA PHE A 322 -5.41 10.59 16.77
C PHE A 322 -5.75 9.25 17.43
N ASP A 323 -5.75 9.20 18.75
CA ASP A 323 -5.95 7.96 19.50
C ASP A 323 -7.40 7.43 19.42
N GLN A 324 -8.33 8.26 18.95
CA GLN A 324 -9.70 7.84 18.63
C GLN A 324 -9.74 6.98 17.35
N VAL A 325 -8.87 7.24 16.38
CA VAL A 325 -8.91 6.62 15.05
C VAL A 325 -7.74 5.67 14.77
N VAL A 326 -6.64 5.72 15.54
CA VAL A 326 -5.43 4.90 15.33
C VAL A 326 -5.15 4.04 16.55
N ASP A 327 -4.79 2.78 16.31
CA ASP A 327 -4.21 1.87 17.29
C ASP A 327 -2.95 1.22 16.72
N LEU A 328 -1.79 1.63 17.20
CA LEU A 328 -0.48 1.12 16.78
C LEU A 328 -0.01 -0.10 17.59
N GLY A 329 -0.78 -0.60 18.54
CA GLY A 329 -0.38 -1.71 19.41
C GLY A 329 0.09 -2.92 18.60
N ILE A 330 -0.72 -3.33 17.60
CA ILE A 330 -0.40 -4.46 16.72
C ILE A 330 0.84 -4.18 15.86
N ALA A 331 0.90 -3.04 15.18
CA ALA A 331 2.04 -2.71 14.32
C ALA A 331 3.36 -2.67 15.11
N ARG A 332 3.36 -2.09 16.30
CA ARG A 332 4.53 -2.04 17.21
C ARG A 332 4.98 -3.44 17.64
N LYS A 333 4.02 -4.31 17.98
CA LYS A 333 4.32 -5.70 18.33
C LYS A 333 4.98 -6.43 17.15
N VAL A 334 4.43 -6.28 15.96
CA VAL A 334 5.00 -6.88 14.72
C VAL A 334 6.39 -6.34 14.44
N VAL A 335 6.63 -5.03 14.61
CA VAL A 335 7.98 -4.44 14.47
C VAL A 335 8.96 -5.02 15.48
N GLN A 336 8.53 -5.25 16.74
CA GLN A 336 9.39 -5.91 17.74
C GLN A 336 9.77 -7.32 17.34
N GLU A 337 8.87 -8.07 16.72
CA GLU A 337 9.10 -9.46 16.28
C GLU A 337 9.98 -9.54 15.01
N LEU A 338 9.75 -8.67 14.03
CA LEU A 338 10.47 -8.64 12.76
C LEU A 338 11.80 -7.86 12.83
N GLY A 339 12.03 -7.13 13.93
CA GLY A 339 13.12 -6.18 14.07
C GLY A 339 12.80 -4.82 13.42
N LYS A 340 13.25 -3.73 14.05
CA LYS A 340 13.09 -2.37 13.50
C LYS A 340 14.07 -2.12 12.36
N VAL A 341 13.59 -1.62 11.24
CA VAL A 341 14.43 -1.18 10.13
C VAL A 341 14.98 0.20 10.46
N LYS A 342 16.33 0.31 10.53
CA LYS A 342 17.03 1.56 10.82
C LYS A 342 16.90 2.53 9.64
N ASP A 343 16.96 3.83 9.93
CA ASP A 343 16.96 4.91 8.93
C ASP A 343 15.72 4.95 8.02
N PHE A 344 14.64 4.33 8.46
CA PHE A 344 13.35 4.40 7.81
C PHE A 344 12.39 5.27 8.64
N PRO A 345 11.69 6.26 8.02
CA PRO A 345 10.97 7.30 8.77
C PRO A 345 9.74 6.77 9.53
N TYR A 346 9.17 5.62 9.13
CA TYR A 346 7.96 5.03 9.72
C TYR A 346 7.88 3.53 9.47
#